data_d308ad56bdcb11bfef9f2f1cc252c64a
#
_entry.id   d308ad56bdcb11bfef9f2f1cc252c64a
#
_cell.length_a   1.000
_cell.length_b   1.000
_cell.length_c   1.000
_cell.angle_alpha   90.00
_cell.angle_beta   90.00
_cell.angle_gamma   90.00
#
_symmetry.space_group_name_H-M   'P 1'
#
loop_
_entity.id
_entity.type
_entity.pdbx_description
1 polymer ?
#
loop_
_entity_poly.entity_id
_entity_poly.type
_entity_poly.pdbx_seq_one_letter_code
_entity_poly.pdbx_strand_id
1 'polypeptide(L)'
;VEQFVQDRCRALEDSINAKFPTVRWKLFEMQINGGINDVCQAYIPCGGSLVSYGSANTASQVNADIEIINVLSEHYEIYLPLFADNSERVNVIAPTKSQFISLAVSTDSELKIETKEAV
;
A
#
# COMPACT_ATOMS: atom_id res chain seq x y z
N VAL A 1 3.17 -32.14 12.52
CA VAL A 1 4.20 -31.31 11.84
C VAL A 1 3.56 -30.31 10.87
N GLU A 2 2.65 -30.73 10.02
CA GLU A 2 1.94 -29.81 9.08
C GLU A 2 1.17 -28.71 9.81
N GLN A 3 0.43 -29.04 10.86
CA GLN A 3 -0.32 -28.05 11.63
C GLN A 3 0.59 -27.00 12.26
N PHE A 4 1.76 -27.40 12.75
CA PHE A 4 2.73 -26.47 13.34
C PHE A 4 3.27 -25.48 12.30
N VAL A 5 3.58 -25.95 11.09
CA VAL A 5 4.05 -25.08 9.99
C VAL A 5 2.94 -24.11 9.56
N GLN A 6 1.71 -24.60 9.45
CA GLN A 6 0.55 -23.75 9.12
C GLN A 6 0.33 -22.68 10.18
N ASP A 7 0.41 -23.02 11.46
CA ASP A 7 0.24 -22.07 12.56
C ASP A 7 1.35 -21.01 12.58
N ARG A 8 2.59 -21.40 12.26
CA ARG A 8 3.69 -20.43 12.10
C ARG A 8 3.48 -19.48 10.93
N CYS A 9 3.04 -19.98 9.78
CA CYS A 9 2.73 -19.15 8.62
C CYS A 9 1.62 -18.14 8.92
N ARG A 10 0.55 -18.58 9.58
CA ARG A 10 -0.53 -17.68 10.01
C ARG A 10 -0.05 -16.63 11.00
N ALA A 11 0.72 -17.02 11.99
CA ALA A 11 1.27 -16.09 12.99
C ALA A 11 2.17 -15.03 12.34
N LEU A 12 2.98 -15.41 11.35
CA LEU A 12 3.82 -14.48 10.59
C LEU A 12 2.97 -13.51 9.76
N GLU A 13 1.98 -14.00 9.03
CA GLU A 13 1.06 -13.20 8.23
C GLU A 13 0.28 -12.21 9.12
N ASP A 14 -0.24 -12.65 10.25
CA ASP A 14 -0.94 -11.81 11.22
C ASP A 14 -0.01 -10.74 11.81
N SER A 15 1.23 -11.08 12.12
CA SER A 15 2.24 -10.15 12.64
C SER A 15 2.58 -9.04 11.64
N ILE A 16 2.66 -9.37 10.37
CA ILE A 16 2.89 -8.38 9.29
C ILE A 16 1.64 -7.53 9.10
N ASN A 17 0.47 -8.14 8.99
CA ASN A 17 -0.79 -7.44 8.82
C ASN A 17 -1.14 -6.49 9.98
N ALA A 18 -0.68 -6.79 11.19
CA ALA A 18 -0.85 -5.90 12.33
C ALA A 18 -0.13 -4.54 12.18
N LYS A 19 0.86 -4.44 11.30
CA LYS A 19 1.60 -3.20 11.03
C LYS A 19 0.91 -2.31 10.00
N PHE A 20 -0.07 -2.82 9.26
CA PHE A 20 -0.78 -2.10 8.20
C PHE A 20 -2.20 -1.74 8.64
N PRO A 21 -2.60 -0.47 8.59
CA PRO A 21 -3.96 -0.05 8.95
C PRO A 21 -5.05 -0.64 8.06
N THR A 22 -4.87 -0.61 6.74
CA THR A 22 -5.91 -1.00 5.78
C THR A 22 -5.49 -2.07 4.79
N VAL A 23 -4.23 -2.07 4.34
CA VAL A 23 -3.70 -3.09 3.44
C VAL A 23 -3.64 -4.44 4.14
N ARG A 24 -4.05 -5.48 3.45
CA ARG A 24 -3.99 -6.86 3.94
C ARG A 24 -3.14 -7.71 3.01
N TRP A 25 -2.11 -8.30 3.59
CA TRP A 25 -1.17 -9.16 2.89
C TRP A 25 -1.59 -10.62 3.01
N LYS A 26 -1.59 -11.32 1.88
CA LYS A 26 -1.63 -12.78 1.81
C LYS A 26 -0.25 -13.26 1.41
N LEU A 27 0.42 -13.96 2.32
CA LEU A 27 1.81 -14.38 2.15
C LEU A 27 1.92 -15.89 1.90
N PHE A 28 0.90 -16.64 2.24
CA PHE A 28 0.89 -18.09 2.11
C PHE A 28 -0.43 -18.58 1.52
N GLU A 29 -0.34 -19.59 0.67
CA GLU A 29 -1.51 -20.27 0.11
C GLU A 29 -1.45 -21.75 0.40
N MET A 30 -2.50 -22.25 1.03
CA MET A 30 -2.66 -23.69 1.30
C MET A 30 -3.15 -24.41 0.05
N GLN A 31 -2.44 -25.46 -0.34
CA GLN A 31 -2.85 -26.33 -1.43
C GLN A 31 -3.77 -27.45 -0.94
N ILE A 32 -4.56 -28.01 -1.85
CA ILE A 32 -5.50 -29.12 -1.54
C ILE A 32 -4.75 -30.36 -1.02
N ASN A 33 -3.50 -30.55 -1.47
CA ASN A 33 -2.63 -31.66 -1.06
C ASN A 33 -1.92 -31.45 0.29
N GLY A 34 -2.24 -30.35 1.01
CA GLY A 34 -1.61 -30.00 2.28
C GLY A 34 -0.29 -29.21 2.13
N GLY A 35 0.17 -28.97 0.91
CA GLY A 35 1.36 -28.12 0.66
C GLY A 35 1.08 -26.65 0.94
N ILE A 36 2.15 -25.89 1.18
CA ILE A 36 2.10 -24.45 1.39
C ILE A 36 2.95 -23.79 0.31
N ASN A 37 2.36 -22.85 -0.43
CA ASN A 37 3.07 -21.99 -1.36
C ASN A 37 3.29 -20.61 -0.76
N ASP A 38 4.46 -20.06 -0.97
CA ASP A 38 4.74 -18.67 -0.70
C ASP A 38 4.09 -17.81 -1.78
N VAL A 39 3.32 -16.82 -1.38
CA VAL A 39 2.72 -15.83 -2.26
C VAL A 39 2.96 -14.43 -1.68
N CYS A 40 2.80 -13.41 -2.47
CA CYS A 40 2.83 -12.02 -1.98
C CYS A 40 1.74 -11.25 -2.72
N GLN A 41 0.57 -11.21 -2.11
CA GLN A 41 -0.61 -10.54 -2.67
C GLN A 41 -1.12 -9.52 -1.68
N ALA A 42 -1.34 -8.30 -2.17
CA ALA A 42 -1.98 -7.23 -1.40
C ALA A 42 -3.46 -7.15 -1.73
N TYR A 43 -4.27 -7.05 -0.69
CA TYR A 43 -5.70 -6.75 -0.76
C TYR A 43 -5.94 -5.39 -0.12
N ILE A 44 -6.71 -4.55 -0.78
CA ILE A 44 -6.93 -3.16 -0.37
C ILE A 44 -8.42 -2.82 -0.37
N PRO A 45 -8.85 -1.86 0.48
CA PRO A 45 -10.23 -1.40 0.49
C PRO A 45 -10.58 -0.68 -0.83
N CYS A 46 -11.66 -1.11 -1.45
CA CYS A 46 -12.22 -0.47 -2.64
C CYS A 46 -13.73 -0.65 -2.66
N GLY A 47 -14.48 0.46 -2.64
CA GLY A 47 -15.94 0.41 -2.68
C GLY A 47 -16.61 -0.34 -1.51
N GLY A 48 -15.99 -0.32 -0.32
CA GLY A 48 -16.50 -1.00 0.88
C GLY A 48 -16.16 -2.47 1.00
N SER A 49 -15.37 -3.01 0.07
CA SER A 49 -14.89 -4.40 0.07
C SER A 49 -13.38 -4.45 -0.04
N LEU A 50 -12.78 -5.56 0.40
CA LEU A 50 -11.38 -5.86 0.11
C LEU A 50 -11.28 -6.52 -1.27
N VAL A 51 -10.46 -5.94 -2.14
CA VAL A 51 -10.17 -6.47 -3.47
C VAL A 51 -8.67 -6.62 -3.65
N SER A 52 -8.25 -7.47 -4.60
CA SER A 52 -6.82 -7.54 -4.94
C SER A 52 -6.33 -6.18 -5.47
N TYR A 53 -5.08 -5.83 -5.17
CA TYR A 53 -4.47 -4.57 -5.59
C TYR A 53 -4.66 -4.29 -7.09
N GLY A 54 -4.44 -5.29 -7.95
CA GLY A 54 -4.59 -5.14 -9.40
C GLY A 54 -6.02 -4.92 -9.89
N SER A 55 -7.02 -5.23 -9.07
CA SER A 55 -8.45 -5.05 -9.39
C SER A 55 -9.04 -3.76 -8.82
N ALA A 56 -8.28 -3.04 -8.00
CA ALA A 56 -8.73 -1.80 -7.38
C ALA A 56 -8.66 -0.61 -8.33
N ASN A 57 -9.43 0.43 -8.04
CA ASN A 57 -9.33 1.69 -8.76
C ASN A 57 -8.02 2.45 -8.41
N THR A 58 -7.63 3.38 -9.28
CA THR A 58 -6.38 4.15 -9.15
C THR A 58 -6.26 4.87 -7.80
N ALA A 59 -7.33 5.47 -7.30
CA ALA A 59 -7.31 6.20 -6.03
C ALA A 59 -7.01 5.26 -4.85
N SER A 60 -7.63 4.08 -4.83
CA SER A 60 -7.36 3.06 -3.80
C SER A 60 -5.93 2.52 -3.90
N GLN A 61 -5.42 2.31 -5.11
CA GLN A 61 -4.03 1.88 -5.32
C GLN A 61 -3.04 2.91 -4.80
N VAL A 62 -3.18 4.18 -5.18
CA VAL A 62 -2.28 5.27 -4.72
C VAL A 62 -2.28 5.39 -3.19
N ASN A 63 -3.43 5.33 -2.55
CA ASN A 63 -3.51 5.40 -1.09
C ASN A 63 -2.89 4.17 -0.41
N ALA A 64 -3.06 2.98 -1.00
CA ALA A 64 -2.38 1.77 -0.53
C ALA A 64 -0.85 1.87 -0.67
N ASP A 65 -0.37 2.41 -1.79
CA ASP A 65 1.07 2.63 -2.01
C ASP A 65 1.65 3.59 -0.97
N ILE A 66 0.95 4.68 -0.66
CA ILE A 66 1.36 5.62 0.39
C ILE A 66 1.38 4.94 1.77
N GLU A 67 0.39 4.12 2.09
CA GLU A 67 0.36 3.35 3.35
C GLU A 67 1.56 2.40 3.44
N ILE A 68 1.86 1.67 2.37
CA ILE A 68 3.01 0.75 2.32
C ILE A 68 4.31 1.53 2.53
N ILE A 69 4.49 2.64 1.83
CA ILE A 69 5.67 3.50 1.97
C ILE A 69 5.79 4.03 3.40
N ASN A 70 4.69 4.47 4.00
CA ASN A 70 4.68 4.98 5.38
C ASN A 70 5.11 3.90 6.38
N VAL A 71 4.58 2.68 6.27
CA VAL A 71 4.93 1.56 7.15
C VAL A 71 6.41 1.20 7.01
N LEU A 72 6.91 1.12 5.77
CA LEU A 72 8.32 0.83 5.52
C LEU A 72 9.24 1.97 5.98
N SER A 73 8.86 3.22 5.75
CA SER A 73 9.61 4.40 6.20
C SER A 73 9.73 4.44 7.72
N GLU A 74 8.66 4.09 8.43
CA GLU A 74 8.67 4.03 9.88
C GLU A 74 9.52 2.86 10.39
N HIS A 75 9.45 1.72 9.74
CA HIS A 75 10.25 0.54 10.10
C HIS A 75 11.75 0.76 9.93
N TYR A 76 12.15 1.41 8.86
CA TYR A 76 13.57 1.70 8.56
C TYR A 76 14.03 3.07 9.09
N GLU A 77 13.13 3.87 9.64
CA GLU A 77 13.39 5.25 10.09
C GLU A 77 13.99 6.15 8.99
N ILE A 78 13.58 5.91 7.74
CA ILE A 78 14.03 6.65 6.56
C ILE A 78 12.82 7.23 5.83
N TYR A 79 12.77 8.56 5.69
CA TYR A 79 11.70 9.29 5.01
C TYR A 79 12.25 9.95 3.74
N LEU A 80 12.04 9.32 2.61
CA LEU A 80 12.45 9.83 1.29
C LEU A 80 11.32 10.66 0.66
N PRO A 81 11.66 11.61 -0.24
CA PRO A 81 10.64 12.30 -1.04
C PRO A 81 9.80 11.31 -1.86
N LEU A 82 8.49 11.51 -1.86
CA LEU A 82 7.52 10.67 -2.53
C LEU A 82 6.96 11.41 -3.73
N PHE A 83 7.17 10.87 -4.92
CA PHE A 83 6.65 11.42 -6.17
C PHE A 83 5.38 10.69 -6.56
N ALA A 84 4.28 11.41 -6.75
CA ALA A 84 3.03 10.87 -7.25
C ALA A 84 2.69 11.47 -8.61
N ASP A 85 2.70 10.62 -9.64
CA ASP A 85 2.26 11.00 -10.97
C ASP A 85 0.74 10.83 -11.11
N ASN A 86 0.12 11.63 -11.98
CA ASN A 86 -1.32 11.64 -12.20
C ASN A 86 -2.15 11.81 -10.91
N SER A 87 -1.65 12.61 -9.97
CA SER A 87 -2.28 12.81 -8.67
C SER A 87 -3.63 13.53 -8.76
N GLU A 88 -3.95 14.18 -9.88
CA GLU A 88 -5.26 14.76 -10.16
C GLU A 88 -6.41 13.74 -10.16
N ARG A 89 -6.10 12.45 -10.31
CA ARG A 89 -7.09 11.36 -10.27
C ARG A 89 -7.47 10.93 -8.86
N VAL A 90 -6.80 11.47 -7.85
CA VAL A 90 -7.01 11.09 -6.46
C VAL A 90 -7.56 12.27 -5.67
N ASN A 91 -8.82 12.20 -5.27
CA ASN A 91 -9.48 13.28 -4.55
C ASN A 91 -8.96 13.44 -3.11
N VAL A 92 -8.63 12.33 -2.46
CA VAL A 92 -8.13 12.32 -1.08
C VAL A 92 -6.87 11.48 -1.03
N ILE A 93 -5.76 12.13 -0.73
CA ILE A 93 -4.44 11.50 -0.59
C ILE A 93 -4.21 11.18 0.89
N ALA A 94 -3.78 9.95 1.18
CA ALA A 94 -3.44 9.53 2.53
C ALA A 94 -2.31 10.39 3.11
N PRO A 95 -2.34 10.72 4.42
CA PRO A 95 -1.30 11.52 5.05
C PRO A 95 0.04 10.77 5.05
N THR A 96 1.13 11.52 4.90
CA THR A 96 2.50 10.99 4.96
C THR A 96 3.42 11.98 5.69
N LYS A 97 4.43 11.45 6.38
CA LYS A 97 5.52 12.26 6.97
C LYS A 97 6.60 12.60 5.96
N SER A 98 6.63 11.91 4.83
CA SER A 98 7.56 12.18 3.73
C SER A 98 7.18 13.46 2.99
N GLN A 99 8.16 14.12 2.39
CA GLN A 99 7.88 15.20 1.44
C GLN A 99 7.10 14.61 0.26
N PHE A 100 5.90 15.13 0.03
CA PHE A 100 5.04 14.67 -1.06
C PHE A 100 5.15 15.62 -2.25
N ILE A 101 5.55 15.09 -3.41
CA ILE A 101 5.70 15.83 -4.67
C ILE A 101 4.66 15.31 -5.65
N SER A 102 3.65 16.10 -5.89
CA SER A 102 2.53 15.78 -6.77
C SER A 102 2.82 16.28 -8.16
N LEU A 103 2.73 15.40 -9.15
CA LEU A 103 2.83 15.74 -10.56
C LEU A 103 1.43 15.70 -11.17
N ALA A 104 1.00 16.81 -11.75
CA ALA A 104 -0.31 16.94 -12.36
C ALA A 104 -0.20 17.60 -13.72
N VAL A 105 -1.00 17.13 -14.68
CA VAL A 105 -1.10 17.77 -16.00
C VAL A 105 -1.88 19.07 -15.87
N SER A 106 -1.34 20.14 -16.44
CA SER A 106 -2.02 21.44 -16.55
C SER A 106 -2.02 21.96 -17.98
N THR A 107 -2.79 23.00 -18.23
CA THR A 107 -2.82 23.71 -19.51
C THR A 107 -1.80 24.83 -19.59
N ASP A 108 -0.97 25.00 -18.57
CA ASP A 108 0.07 26.02 -18.53
C ASP A 108 1.14 25.76 -19.60
N SER A 109 1.64 26.81 -20.21
CA SER A 109 2.69 26.74 -21.24
C SER A 109 4.08 26.47 -20.66
N GLU A 110 4.25 26.66 -19.36
CA GLU A 110 5.51 26.49 -18.63
C GLU A 110 5.30 25.69 -17.36
N LEU A 111 6.38 25.05 -16.88
CA LEU A 111 6.37 24.33 -15.61
C LEU A 111 6.13 25.30 -14.45
N LYS A 112 5.08 25.04 -13.68
CA LYS A 112 4.79 25.76 -12.44
C LYS A 112 5.03 24.87 -11.23
N ILE A 113 5.65 25.44 -10.21
CA ILE A 113 5.88 24.77 -8.94
C ILE A 113 5.12 25.55 -7.86
N GLU A 114 4.20 24.86 -7.20
CA GLU A 114 3.43 25.40 -6.08
C GLU A 114 3.79 24.64 -4.81
N THR A 115 4.04 25.36 -3.73
CA THR A 115 4.26 24.76 -2.41
C THR A 115 2.98 24.85 -1.62
N LYS A 116 2.47 23.72 -1.14
CA LYS A 116 1.35 23.65 -0.20
C LYS A 116 1.86 23.16 1.14
N GLU A 117 1.54 23.90 2.19
CA GLU A 117 1.82 23.41 3.54
C GLU A 117 0.91 22.23 3.86
N ALA A 118 1.46 21.23 4.54
CA ALA A 118 0.68 20.11 5.05
C ALA A 118 -0.29 20.62 6.12
N VAL A 119 -1.53 20.32 5.92
CA VAL A 119 -2.60 20.68 6.85
C VAL A 119 -2.72 19.62 7.95
#